data_0b217959dfe29b9b0d848fe3b5c98889
#
_entry.id   0b217959dfe29b9b0d848fe3b5c98889
#
_cell.length_a   1.000
_cell.length_b   1.000
_cell.length_c   1.000
_cell.angle_alpha   90.00
_cell.angle_beta   90.00
_cell.angle_gamma   90.00
#
_symmetry.space_group_name_H-M   'P 1'
#
loop_
_entity.id
_entity.type
_entity.pdbx_description
1 polymer ?
#
loop_
_entity_poly.entity_id
_entity_poly.type
_entity_poly.pdbx_seq_one_letter_code
_entity_poly.pdbx_strand_id
1 'polypeptide(L)'
;FILDTPPGTSDIHLTLLQNLAITGAVIVSTPQNVALADARKGIDMYRNEKVNVPILGLVENMAWFTPAELPDHKYYLFGREGVKRLAEEMQVPLLGQIPIVQSICESGDEGEPVAVNADTMTGQAFRQLAQAVVEATERRNSQLPPTGIVEMKK
;
A
#
# COMPACT_ATOMS: atom_id res chain seq x y z
N PHE A 1 -13.44 1.94 7.45
CA PHE A 1 -12.44 2.92 7.90
C PHE A 1 -11.08 2.57 7.31
N ILE A 2 -10.32 3.58 6.89
CA ILE A 2 -8.92 3.48 6.50
C ILE A 2 -8.11 4.24 7.54
N LEU A 3 -7.08 3.59 8.08
CA LEU A 3 -6.14 4.20 9.02
C LEU A 3 -4.83 4.44 8.29
N ASP A 4 -4.45 5.70 8.11
CA ASP A 4 -3.15 6.09 7.62
C ASP A 4 -2.17 6.11 8.79
N THR A 5 -1.14 5.25 8.72
CA THR A 5 -0.19 5.08 9.82
C THR A 5 1.13 5.78 9.50
N PRO A 6 1.90 6.22 10.51
CA PRO A 6 3.23 6.75 10.27
C PRO A 6 4.14 5.69 9.60
N PRO A 7 5.22 6.10 8.92
CA PRO A 7 6.13 5.17 8.28
C PRO A 7 6.87 4.28 9.28
N GLY A 8 7.27 3.11 8.79
CA GLY A 8 8.05 2.15 9.57
C GLY A 8 7.22 1.24 10.48
N THR A 9 7.86 0.68 11.49
CA THR A 9 7.27 -0.28 12.45
C THR A 9 7.44 0.26 13.88
N SER A 10 6.71 1.34 14.19
CA SER A 10 6.81 2.01 15.49
C SER A 10 5.79 1.47 16.51
N ASP A 11 5.95 1.85 17.78
CA ASP A 11 5.01 1.52 18.88
C ASP A 11 3.58 1.99 18.61
N ILE A 12 3.38 2.98 17.74
CA ILE A 12 2.06 3.45 17.33
C ILE A 12 1.27 2.34 16.64
N HIS A 13 1.91 1.54 15.78
CA HIS A 13 1.29 0.40 15.13
C HIS A 13 0.81 -0.63 16.15
N LEU A 14 1.65 -0.95 17.14
CA LEU A 14 1.27 -1.88 18.22
C LEU A 14 0.12 -1.32 19.06
N THR A 15 0.14 -0.03 19.36
CA THR A 15 -0.95 0.63 20.10
C THR A 15 -2.28 0.55 19.35
N LEU A 16 -2.26 0.78 18.02
CA LEU A 16 -3.46 0.64 17.17
C LEU A 16 -3.99 -0.80 17.21
N LEU A 17 -3.12 -1.78 17.06
CA LEU A 17 -3.46 -3.20 17.05
C LEU A 17 -4.01 -3.71 18.40
N GLN A 18 -3.59 -3.07 19.50
CA GLN A 18 -4.09 -3.39 20.86
C GLN A 18 -5.46 -2.76 21.15
N ASN A 19 -5.86 -1.75 20.39
CA ASN A 19 -7.12 -1.04 20.64
C ASN A 19 -8.18 -1.27 19.55
N LEU A 20 -7.76 -1.72 18.37
CA LEU A 20 -8.63 -1.86 17.20
C LEU A 20 -8.50 -3.25 16.57
N ALA A 21 -9.63 -3.84 16.22
CA ALA A 21 -9.68 -5.06 15.43
C ALA A 21 -9.43 -4.71 13.94
N ILE A 22 -8.18 -4.80 13.50
CA ILE A 22 -7.76 -4.43 12.14
C ILE A 22 -8.08 -5.57 11.16
N THR A 23 -8.91 -5.31 10.17
CA THR A 23 -9.33 -6.29 9.17
C THR A 23 -8.16 -6.81 8.33
N GLY A 24 -7.24 -5.93 7.96
CA GLY A 24 -6.05 -6.26 7.17
C GLY A 24 -5.19 -5.04 6.93
N ALA A 25 -3.97 -5.26 6.47
CA ALA A 25 -2.99 -4.21 6.18
C ALA A 25 -2.69 -4.14 4.69
N VAL A 26 -2.57 -2.92 4.17
CA VAL A 26 -2.01 -2.62 2.85
C VAL A 26 -0.64 -1.97 3.07
N ILE A 27 0.39 -2.54 2.46
CA ILE A 27 1.76 -2.01 2.58
C ILE A 27 2.09 -1.19 1.33
N VAL A 28 2.41 0.07 1.51
CA VAL A 28 2.80 0.98 0.43
C VAL A 28 4.31 1.21 0.48
N SER A 29 4.99 1.03 -0.64
CA SER A 29 6.43 1.25 -0.75
C SER A 29 6.79 1.81 -2.12
N THR A 30 7.99 2.38 -2.22
CA THR A 30 8.63 2.72 -3.50
C THR A 30 9.55 1.58 -3.96
N PRO A 31 9.96 1.54 -5.26
CA PRO A 31 10.78 0.45 -5.79
C PRO A 31 12.21 0.35 -5.23
N GLN A 32 12.67 1.33 -4.44
CA GLN A 32 14.05 1.42 -3.91
C GLN A 32 14.34 0.33 -2.89
N ASN A 33 15.53 -0.23 -2.91
CA ASN A 33 15.93 -1.31 -2.00
C ASN A 33 15.79 -0.93 -0.51
N VAL A 34 16.09 0.31 -0.15
CA VAL A 34 15.95 0.78 1.24
C VAL A 34 14.49 0.79 1.68
N ALA A 35 13.57 1.25 0.83
CA ALA A 35 12.15 1.24 1.12
C ALA A 35 11.57 -0.19 1.14
N LEU A 36 12.06 -1.07 0.26
CA LEU A 36 11.68 -2.48 0.25
C LEU A 36 12.11 -3.22 1.53
N ALA A 37 13.27 -2.86 2.10
CA ALA A 37 13.71 -3.42 3.36
C ALA A 37 12.75 -3.06 4.52
N ASP A 38 12.25 -1.82 4.54
CA ASP A 38 11.28 -1.39 5.55
C ASP A 38 9.89 -2.00 5.29
N ALA A 39 9.46 -2.11 4.04
CA ALA A 39 8.23 -2.80 3.68
C ALA A 39 8.26 -4.27 4.14
N ARG A 40 9.39 -4.96 3.98
CA ARG A 40 9.60 -6.33 4.46
C ARG A 40 9.42 -6.43 5.97
N LYS A 41 10.03 -5.53 6.74
CA LYS A 41 9.86 -5.47 8.20
C LYS A 41 8.38 -5.27 8.59
N GLY A 42 7.67 -4.41 7.85
CA GLY A 42 6.22 -4.20 8.04
C GLY A 42 5.42 -5.48 7.82
N ILE A 43 5.70 -6.21 6.74
CA ILE A 43 5.07 -7.51 6.45
C ILE A 43 5.35 -8.50 7.59
N ASP A 44 6.60 -8.63 8.02
CA ASP A 44 7.00 -9.57 9.07
C ASP A 44 6.35 -9.21 10.41
N MET A 45 6.23 -7.91 10.73
CA MET A 45 5.53 -7.43 11.92
C MET A 45 4.06 -7.88 11.93
N TYR A 46 3.33 -7.63 10.84
CA TYR A 46 1.91 -8.01 10.75
C TYR A 46 1.69 -9.53 10.70
N ARG A 47 2.64 -10.29 10.13
CA ARG A 47 2.61 -11.76 10.09
C ARG A 47 3.06 -12.43 11.37
N ASN A 48 3.64 -11.69 12.32
CA ASN A 48 4.04 -12.25 13.59
C ASN A 48 2.85 -12.93 14.28
N GLU A 49 3.04 -14.11 14.83
CA GLU A 49 1.98 -14.93 15.46
C GLU A 49 1.20 -14.19 16.54
N LYS A 50 1.85 -13.25 17.25
CA LYS A 50 1.20 -12.44 18.29
C LYS A 50 0.35 -11.30 17.71
N VAL A 51 0.64 -10.86 16.50
CA VAL A 51 -0.07 -9.77 15.80
C VAL A 51 -1.12 -10.34 14.87
N ASN A 52 -0.71 -11.24 14.00
CA ASN A 52 -1.55 -12.03 13.09
C ASN A 52 -2.60 -11.21 12.32
N VAL A 53 -2.19 -10.08 11.75
CA VAL A 53 -3.03 -9.26 10.88
C VAL A 53 -2.79 -9.65 9.42
N PRO A 54 -3.83 -10.02 8.65
CA PRO A 54 -3.69 -10.37 7.25
C PRO A 54 -3.13 -9.22 6.41
N ILE A 55 -2.19 -9.52 5.51
CA ILE A 55 -1.74 -8.57 4.49
C ILE A 55 -2.68 -8.68 3.30
N LEU A 56 -3.42 -7.61 2.99
CA LEU A 56 -4.32 -7.54 1.84
C LEU A 56 -3.53 -7.46 0.53
N GLY A 57 -2.38 -6.80 0.56
CA GLY A 57 -1.44 -6.71 -0.56
C GLY A 57 -0.48 -5.55 -0.44
N LEU A 58 0.35 -5.40 -1.49
CA LEU A 58 1.35 -4.34 -1.60
C LEU A 58 0.93 -3.33 -2.68
N VAL A 59 1.37 -2.09 -2.52
CA VAL A 59 1.22 -1.02 -3.52
C VAL A 59 2.60 -0.47 -3.84
N GLU A 60 2.94 -0.42 -5.12
CA GLU A 60 4.15 0.24 -5.60
C GLU A 60 3.83 1.71 -5.92
N ASN A 61 4.23 2.61 -5.04
CA ASN A 61 4.13 4.04 -5.27
C ASN A 61 5.39 4.56 -5.96
N MET A 62 5.27 5.64 -6.71
CA MET A 62 6.36 6.23 -7.51
C MET A 62 6.99 5.20 -8.47
N ALA A 63 6.17 4.34 -9.07
CA ALA A 63 6.61 3.21 -9.87
C ALA A 63 7.39 3.63 -11.13
N TRP A 64 6.97 4.69 -11.79
CA TRP A 64 7.64 5.32 -12.95
C TRP A 64 7.21 6.76 -13.12
N PHE A 65 7.96 7.50 -13.89
CA PHE A 65 7.63 8.84 -14.37
C PHE A 65 7.41 8.81 -15.89
N THR A 66 6.36 9.49 -16.35
CA THR A 66 6.08 9.69 -17.78
C THR A 66 6.00 11.20 -18.03
N PRO A 67 6.95 11.78 -18.80
CA PRO A 67 6.88 13.18 -19.21
C PRO A 67 5.66 13.44 -20.10
N ALA A 68 5.07 14.63 -19.98
CA ALA A 68 3.92 15.02 -20.81
C ALA A 68 4.26 15.03 -22.32
N GLU A 69 5.50 15.40 -22.66
CA GLU A 69 6.01 15.45 -24.03
C GLU A 69 6.30 14.07 -24.64
N LEU A 70 6.42 13.04 -23.81
CA LEU A 70 6.75 11.67 -24.19
C LEU A 70 5.81 10.66 -23.50
N PRO A 71 4.51 10.64 -23.83
CA PRO A 71 3.50 9.89 -23.12
C PRO A 71 3.69 8.35 -23.15
N ASP A 72 4.42 7.86 -24.15
CA ASP A 72 4.73 6.44 -24.32
C ASP A 72 6.00 5.98 -23.58
N HIS A 73 6.74 6.93 -22.96
CA HIS A 73 8.00 6.63 -22.30
C HIS A 73 7.83 6.55 -20.77
N LYS A 74 8.40 5.51 -20.17
CA LYS A 74 8.44 5.33 -18.72
C LYS A 74 9.87 5.39 -18.21
N TYR A 75 10.13 6.30 -17.28
CA TYR A 75 11.41 6.45 -16.60
C TYR A 75 11.30 5.90 -15.17
N TYR A 76 12.12 4.94 -14.84
CA TYR A 76 12.13 4.27 -13.54
C TYR A 76 13.14 4.93 -12.59
N LEU A 77 12.77 6.10 -12.05
CA LEU A 77 13.66 6.94 -11.24
C LEU A 77 14.13 6.27 -9.95
N PHE A 78 13.29 5.42 -9.37
CA PHE A 78 13.52 4.75 -8.09
C PHE A 78 13.74 3.24 -8.23
N GLY A 79 13.99 2.74 -9.44
CA GLY A 79 14.08 1.32 -9.74
C GLY A 79 12.82 0.79 -10.41
N ARG A 80 12.93 -0.41 -10.93
CA ARG A 80 11.86 -1.04 -11.72
C ARG A 80 11.27 -2.24 -11.00
N GLU A 81 9.95 -2.24 -10.82
CA GLU A 81 9.15 -3.36 -10.30
C GLU A 81 9.67 -3.93 -8.97
N GLY A 82 10.24 -3.08 -8.09
CA GLY A 82 10.82 -3.52 -6.83
C GLY A 82 9.80 -4.12 -5.88
N VAL A 83 8.65 -3.44 -5.73
CA VAL A 83 7.56 -3.91 -4.85
C VAL A 83 6.86 -5.12 -5.48
N LYS A 84 6.76 -5.20 -6.80
CA LYS A 84 6.21 -6.38 -7.48
C LYS A 84 7.04 -7.63 -7.17
N ARG A 85 8.38 -7.54 -7.27
CA ARG A 85 9.27 -8.66 -6.89
C ARG A 85 9.14 -9.02 -5.41
N LEU A 86 9.02 -8.01 -4.54
CA LEU A 86 8.78 -8.24 -3.11
C LEU A 86 7.45 -8.96 -2.87
N ALA A 87 6.40 -8.56 -3.59
CA ALA A 87 5.08 -9.19 -3.50
C ALA A 87 5.13 -10.67 -3.88
N GLU A 88 5.82 -10.99 -4.98
CA GLU A 88 6.04 -12.38 -5.44
C GLU A 88 6.84 -13.18 -4.39
N GLU A 89 7.95 -12.62 -3.89
CA GLU A 89 8.80 -13.26 -2.88
C GLU A 89 8.05 -13.53 -1.57
N MET A 90 7.28 -12.55 -1.11
CA MET A 90 6.53 -12.65 0.14
C MET A 90 5.17 -13.35 -0.03
N GLN A 91 4.83 -13.77 -1.25
CA GLN A 91 3.55 -14.41 -1.58
C GLN A 91 2.33 -13.59 -1.13
N VAL A 92 2.33 -12.31 -1.45
CA VAL A 92 1.22 -11.37 -1.24
C VAL A 92 0.82 -10.73 -2.56
N PRO A 93 -0.45 -10.34 -2.75
CA PRO A 93 -0.88 -9.67 -3.98
C PRO A 93 -0.20 -8.31 -4.18
N LEU A 94 0.12 -7.95 -5.42
CA LEU A 94 0.35 -6.57 -5.82
C LEU A 94 -1.01 -5.95 -6.17
N LEU A 95 -1.46 -4.96 -5.41
CA LEU A 95 -2.77 -4.32 -5.58
C LEU A 95 -2.76 -3.23 -6.66
N GLY A 96 -1.62 -2.58 -6.84
CA GLY A 96 -1.49 -1.54 -7.85
C GLY A 96 -0.12 -0.90 -7.90
N GLN A 97 0.10 -0.14 -8.97
CA GLN A 97 1.29 0.66 -9.20
C GLN A 97 0.86 2.08 -9.53
N ILE A 98 1.35 3.06 -8.77
CA ILE A 98 1.03 4.47 -8.95
C ILE A 98 2.23 5.19 -9.56
N PRO A 99 2.08 5.87 -10.70
CA PRO A 99 3.15 6.64 -11.32
C PRO A 99 3.48 7.92 -10.55
N ILE A 100 4.64 8.49 -10.82
CA ILE A 100 4.95 9.87 -10.43
C ILE A 100 4.32 10.80 -11.48
N VAL A 101 3.47 11.71 -11.03
CA VAL A 101 2.86 12.73 -11.88
C VAL A 101 2.85 14.05 -11.12
N GLN A 102 3.21 15.14 -11.78
CA GLN A 102 3.26 16.48 -11.17
C GLN A 102 1.91 16.88 -10.57
N SER A 103 0.80 16.56 -11.25
CA SER A 103 -0.55 16.85 -10.78
C SER A 103 -0.92 16.17 -9.45
N ILE A 104 -0.23 15.11 -9.02
CA ILE A 104 -0.45 14.51 -7.69
C ILE A 104 0.03 15.45 -6.59
N CYS A 105 1.19 16.10 -6.80
CA CYS A 105 1.73 17.06 -5.85
C CYS A 105 0.85 18.31 -5.80
N GLU A 106 0.57 18.91 -6.97
CA GLU A 106 -0.24 20.12 -7.09
C GLU A 106 -1.62 19.96 -6.45
N SER A 107 -2.34 18.90 -6.78
CA SER A 107 -3.67 18.64 -6.21
C SER A 107 -3.63 18.30 -4.72
N GLY A 108 -2.52 17.69 -4.25
CA GLY A 108 -2.29 17.47 -2.82
C GLY A 108 -2.15 18.78 -2.05
N ASP A 109 -1.39 19.73 -2.60
CA ASP A 109 -1.18 21.06 -2.01
C ASP A 109 -2.47 21.90 -2.03
N GLU A 110 -3.30 21.75 -3.06
CA GLU A 110 -4.60 22.42 -3.21
C GLU A 110 -5.73 21.75 -2.42
N GLY A 111 -5.52 20.55 -1.89
CA GLY A 111 -6.52 19.78 -1.17
C GLY A 111 -7.58 19.14 -2.09
N GLU A 112 -7.29 19.03 -3.38
CA GLU A 112 -8.16 18.39 -4.39
C GLU A 112 -7.58 17.03 -4.81
N PRO A 113 -8.04 15.90 -4.24
CA PRO A 113 -7.46 14.60 -4.53
C PRO A 113 -7.56 14.22 -6.03
N VAL A 114 -6.45 13.88 -6.66
CA VAL A 114 -6.42 13.44 -8.07
C VAL A 114 -7.33 12.24 -8.38
N ALA A 115 -7.63 11.43 -7.37
CA ALA A 115 -8.51 10.28 -7.47
C ALA A 115 -9.96 10.64 -7.83
N VAL A 116 -10.38 11.89 -7.59
CA VAL A 116 -11.74 12.38 -7.91
C VAL A 116 -11.90 12.54 -9.43
N ASN A 117 -10.84 12.94 -10.14
CA ASN A 117 -10.87 13.11 -11.58
C ASN A 117 -10.60 11.77 -12.32
N ALA A 118 -11.69 11.09 -12.69
CA ALA A 118 -11.64 9.78 -13.34
C ALA A 118 -11.06 9.81 -14.77
N ASP A 119 -11.04 10.96 -15.41
CA ASP A 119 -10.65 11.08 -16.83
C ASP A 119 -9.13 11.13 -16.99
N THR A 120 -8.40 11.29 -15.89
CA THR A 120 -6.94 11.27 -15.90
C THR A 120 -6.38 9.86 -15.71
N MET A 121 -5.22 9.58 -16.30
CA MET A 121 -4.49 8.31 -16.11
C MET A 121 -4.23 8.05 -14.62
N THR A 122 -3.89 9.08 -13.87
CA THR A 122 -3.64 9.00 -12.43
C THR A 122 -4.91 8.69 -11.65
N GLY A 123 -6.03 9.37 -11.94
CA GLY A 123 -7.32 9.08 -11.32
C GLY A 123 -7.79 7.65 -11.59
N GLN A 124 -7.56 7.14 -12.80
CA GLN A 124 -7.84 5.75 -13.13
C GLN A 124 -6.97 4.78 -12.32
N ALA A 125 -5.66 5.07 -12.16
CA ALA A 125 -4.76 4.23 -11.36
C ALA A 125 -5.21 4.15 -9.89
N PHE A 126 -5.60 5.27 -9.28
CA PHE A 126 -6.14 5.29 -7.92
C PHE A 126 -7.48 4.56 -7.79
N ARG A 127 -8.36 4.66 -8.79
CA ARG A 127 -9.63 3.92 -8.79
C ARG A 127 -9.41 2.41 -8.91
N GLN A 128 -8.52 1.99 -9.79
CA GLN A 128 -8.15 0.57 -9.92
C GLN A 128 -7.54 0.04 -8.62
N LEU A 129 -6.67 0.83 -7.97
CA LEU A 129 -6.13 0.49 -6.66
C LEU A 129 -7.24 0.36 -5.61
N ALA A 130 -8.15 1.33 -5.53
CA ALA A 130 -9.28 1.28 -4.60
C ALA A 130 -10.14 0.03 -4.81
N GLN A 131 -10.45 -0.31 -6.06
CA GLN A 131 -11.18 -1.52 -6.41
C GLN A 131 -10.43 -2.78 -5.96
N ALA A 132 -9.13 -2.86 -6.23
CA ALA A 132 -8.30 -3.99 -5.81
C ALA A 132 -8.26 -4.15 -4.28
N VAL A 133 -8.23 -3.05 -3.52
CA VAL A 133 -8.29 -3.06 -2.05
C VAL A 133 -9.64 -3.59 -1.56
N VAL A 134 -10.75 -3.15 -2.17
CA VAL A 134 -12.10 -3.65 -1.84
C VAL A 134 -12.18 -5.14 -2.08
N GLU A 135 -11.80 -5.62 -3.26
CA GLU A 135 -11.82 -7.05 -3.62
C GLU A 135 -10.93 -7.89 -2.70
N ALA A 136 -9.73 -7.38 -2.36
CA ALA A 136 -8.84 -8.07 -1.42
C ALA A 136 -9.46 -8.17 -0.01
N THR A 137 -10.16 -7.12 0.42
CA THR A 137 -10.86 -7.08 1.71
C THR A 137 -12.03 -8.06 1.74
N GLU A 138 -12.85 -8.10 0.68
CA GLU A 138 -13.96 -9.02 0.54
C GLU A 138 -13.49 -10.49 0.51
N ARG A 139 -12.43 -10.76 -0.25
CA ARG A 139 -11.78 -12.08 -0.29
C ARG A 139 -11.30 -12.50 1.09
N ARG A 140 -10.60 -11.61 1.80
CA ARG A 140 -10.15 -11.86 3.16
C ARG A 140 -11.33 -12.18 4.08
N ASN A 141 -12.41 -11.41 4.03
CA ASN A 141 -13.58 -11.59 4.89
C ASN A 141 -14.35 -12.87 4.58
N SER A 142 -14.29 -13.37 3.34
CA SER A 142 -14.90 -14.65 2.97
C SER A 142 -14.07 -15.87 3.40
N GLN A 143 -12.77 -15.71 3.61
CA GLN A 143 -11.83 -16.81 3.87
C GLN A 143 -11.37 -16.90 5.32
N LEU A 144 -11.40 -15.80 6.07
CA LEU A 144 -10.86 -15.72 7.41
C LEU A 144 -11.91 -15.17 8.39
N PRO A 145 -11.88 -15.63 9.67
CA PRO A 145 -12.73 -15.05 10.69
C PRO A 145 -12.39 -13.58 10.96
N PRO A 146 -13.29 -12.82 11.62
CA PRO A 146 -12.97 -11.47 12.07
C PRO A 146 -11.66 -11.45 12.89
N THR A 147 -10.84 -10.45 12.66
CA THR A 147 -9.60 -10.24 13.43
C THR A 147 -9.95 -9.80 14.84
N GLY A 148 -9.30 -10.38 15.82
CA GLY A 148 -9.37 -9.93 17.22
C GLY A 148 -8.43 -8.76 17.50
N ILE A 149 -8.60 -8.15 18.68
CA ILE A 149 -7.63 -7.18 19.23
C ILE A 149 -6.38 -7.96 19.67
N VAL A 150 -5.21 -7.41 19.45
CA VAL A 150 -3.93 -8.04 19.82
C VAL A 150 -3.72 -7.93 21.34
N GLU A 151 -3.77 -9.06 22.04
CA GLU A 151 -3.45 -9.11 23.47
C GLU A 151 -1.95 -9.32 23.69
N MET A 152 -1.26 -8.31 24.19
CA MET A 152 0.11 -8.49 24.68
C MET A 152 0.08 -8.99 26.11
N LYS A 153 0.36 -10.26 26.29
CA LYS A 153 0.62 -10.79 27.65
C LYS A 153 1.85 -10.06 28.22
N LYS A 154 1.68 -9.41 29.36
CA LYS A 154 2.76 -8.86 30.17
C LYS A 154 3.73 -9.94 30.60
#